data_536a7047e21dc9f272cd851bcef1eb01
#
_entry.id   536a7047e21dc9f272cd851bcef1eb01
#
_cell.length_a   1.000
_cell.length_b   1.000
_cell.length_c   1.000
_cell.angle_alpha   90.00
_cell.angle_beta   90.00
_cell.angle_gamma   90.00
#
_symmetry.space_group_name_H-M   'P 1'
#
loop_
_entity.id
_entity.type
_entity.pdbx_description
1 polymer ?
#
loop_
_entity_poly.entity_id
_entity_poly.type
_entity_poly.pdbx_seq_one_letter_code
_entity_poly.pdbx_strand_id
1 'polypeptide(L)'
;MYKRQIVIGSGRYIKDLEDGLVGLKSGDSKKINVKFPADYSAKELQNADAVFDCNIKKISSPVESKVDDELAKSMGATDLKDLKSKVENQMQSEYSDLTKNLDKKVLFEKLQSAHKFELPEDLINVEFQNLSANYLNSQSPSSIDHQKEIKDKKLTSDNEAKFKEDAKNRIELGLILQEVGKVNEISVTPEEMNKALFEYASNFKGQEQKVIDYYRNNQDAAMQLQAPLYENKIVDFILSKVKLKKKDVDVDSFIKMYNNVNSVEKTEVKKKTAKKKIVKKKTKK
;
A
#
# COMPACT_ATOMS: atom_id res chain seq x y z
N MET A 1 -33.76 23.91 1.72
CA MET A 1 -33.96 22.84 0.72
C MET A 1 -32.58 22.43 0.20
N TYR A 2 -32.13 21.20 0.49
CA TYR A 2 -30.82 20.71 0.09
C TYR A 2 -30.91 20.08 -1.31
N LYS A 3 -30.01 20.51 -2.22
CA LYS A 3 -29.85 19.86 -3.53
C LYS A 3 -28.81 18.74 -3.41
N ARG A 4 -29.20 17.53 -3.73
CA ARG A 4 -28.31 16.34 -3.72
C ARG A 4 -28.42 15.60 -5.05
N GLN A 5 -27.31 15.04 -5.50
CA GLN A 5 -27.28 14.10 -6.62
C GLN A 5 -27.21 12.70 -6.04
N ILE A 6 -28.17 11.87 -6.44
CA ILE A 6 -28.29 10.47 -5.99
C ILE A 6 -28.09 9.57 -7.22
N VAL A 7 -27.20 8.60 -7.12
CA VAL A 7 -27.02 7.54 -8.12
C VAL A 7 -27.76 6.31 -7.60
N ILE A 8 -28.87 5.97 -8.24
CA ILE A 8 -29.69 4.83 -7.87
C ILE A 8 -28.92 3.53 -8.12
N GLY A 9 -28.95 2.61 -7.15
CA GLY A 9 -28.22 1.34 -7.23
C GLY A 9 -26.76 1.41 -6.80
N SER A 10 -26.30 2.59 -6.35
CA SER A 10 -24.91 2.75 -5.87
C SER A 10 -24.65 2.18 -4.48
N GLY A 11 -25.70 1.90 -3.71
CA GLY A 11 -25.61 1.46 -2.32
C GLY A 11 -25.04 2.51 -1.36
N ARG A 12 -24.90 3.77 -1.80
CA ARG A 12 -24.39 4.88 -0.96
C ARG A 12 -25.46 5.51 -0.10
N TYR A 13 -26.72 5.28 -0.42
CA TYR A 13 -27.87 5.81 0.29
C TYR A 13 -28.69 4.67 0.90
N ILE A 14 -29.57 5.01 1.82
CA ILE A 14 -30.46 4.04 2.45
C ILE A 14 -31.34 3.41 1.37
N LYS A 15 -31.43 2.09 1.37
CA LYS A 15 -32.12 1.31 0.34
C LYS A 15 -33.57 1.77 0.12
N ASP A 16 -34.31 2.01 1.19
CA ASP A 16 -35.72 2.47 1.11
C ASP A 16 -35.83 3.81 0.35
N LEU A 17 -34.79 4.69 0.47
CA LEU A 17 -34.75 5.95 -0.26
C LEU A 17 -34.48 5.71 -1.75
N GLU A 18 -33.48 4.87 -2.08
CA GLU A 18 -33.15 4.54 -3.48
C GLU A 18 -34.38 3.86 -4.16
N ASP A 19 -34.95 2.86 -3.52
CA ASP A 19 -36.14 2.13 -4.04
C ASP A 19 -37.34 3.06 -4.20
N GLY A 20 -37.55 4.00 -3.26
CA GLY A 20 -38.61 4.98 -3.32
C GLY A 20 -38.50 6.01 -4.45
N LEU A 21 -37.29 6.24 -4.96
CA LEU A 21 -37.01 7.12 -6.09
C LEU A 21 -37.14 6.45 -7.47
N VAL A 22 -37.14 5.13 -7.52
CA VAL A 22 -37.30 4.37 -8.76
C VAL A 22 -38.65 4.66 -9.42
N GLY A 23 -38.63 4.91 -10.73
CA GLY A 23 -39.83 5.15 -11.54
C GLY A 23 -40.36 6.59 -11.52
N LEU A 24 -39.78 7.49 -10.71
CA LEU A 24 -40.15 8.91 -10.73
C LEU A 24 -39.59 9.62 -11.97
N LYS A 25 -40.28 10.70 -12.36
CA LYS A 25 -39.91 11.57 -13.50
C LYS A 25 -39.40 12.92 -13.01
N SER A 26 -38.71 13.63 -13.91
CA SER A 26 -38.31 15.01 -13.64
C SER A 26 -39.58 15.88 -13.40
N GLY A 27 -39.59 16.62 -12.31
CA GLY A 27 -40.72 17.42 -11.82
C GLY A 27 -41.58 16.75 -10.77
N ASP A 28 -41.47 15.43 -10.60
CA ASP A 28 -42.24 14.70 -9.59
C ASP A 28 -41.83 15.06 -8.17
N SER A 29 -42.80 15.03 -7.27
CA SER A 29 -42.63 15.16 -5.82
C SER A 29 -43.22 13.98 -5.10
N LYS A 30 -42.46 13.38 -4.20
CA LYS A 30 -42.90 12.18 -3.44
C LYS A 30 -42.34 12.19 -2.03
N LYS A 31 -43.17 11.81 -1.07
CA LYS A 31 -42.74 11.51 0.29
C LYS A 31 -42.35 10.05 0.39
N ILE A 32 -41.15 9.80 0.83
CA ILE A 32 -40.58 8.45 0.96
C ILE A 32 -40.34 8.18 2.44
N ASN A 33 -40.93 7.15 2.96
CA ASN A 33 -40.70 6.65 4.31
C ASN A 33 -39.43 5.82 4.29
N VAL A 34 -38.49 6.12 5.19
CA VAL A 34 -37.19 5.49 5.25
C VAL A 34 -36.92 5.10 6.69
N LYS A 35 -36.43 3.89 6.90
CA LYS A 35 -35.92 3.45 8.19
C LYS A 35 -34.41 3.44 8.19
N PHE A 36 -33.80 4.17 9.12
CA PHE A 36 -32.36 4.18 9.27
C PHE A 36 -31.84 2.83 9.77
N PRO A 37 -30.75 2.29 9.22
CA PRO A 37 -30.16 1.04 9.68
C PRO A 37 -29.59 1.15 11.11
N ALA A 38 -29.45 0.01 11.78
CA ALA A 38 -28.96 -0.05 13.16
C ALA A 38 -27.49 0.37 13.30
N ASP A 39 -26.72 0.29 12.22
CA ASP A 39 -25.30 0.63 12.12
C ASP A 39 -25.06 2.02 11.50
N TYR A 40 -26.11 2.85 11.41
CA TYR A 40 -25.98 4.18 10.84
C TYR A 40 -24.98 5.04 11.64
N SER A 41 -24.16 5.82 10.95
CA SER A 41 -23.05 6.58 11.54
C SER A 41 -23.48 7.56 12.64
N ALA A 42 -24.65 8.18 12.51
CA ALA A 42 -25.22 9.05 13.54
C ALA A 42 -26.06 8.20 14.51
N LYS A 43 -25.56 8.01 15.73
CA LYS A 43 -26.22 7.18 16.76
C LYS A 43 -27.65 7.58 17.08
N GLU A 44 -27.95 8.87 17.00
CA GLU A 44 -29.29 9.43 17.26
C GLU A 44 -30.34 9.04 16.22
N LEU A 45 -29.90 8.65 15.04
CA LEU A 45 -30.77 8.26 13.93
C LEU A 45 -30.86 6.72 13.75
N GLN A 46 -30.13 5.94 14.50
CA GLN A 46 -30.14 4.48 14.39
C GLN A 46 -31.55 3.92 14.68
N ASN A 47 -32.07 3.08 13.77
CA ASN A 47 -33.41 2.51 13.80
C ASN A 47 -34.56 3.53 13.80
N ALA A 48 -34.28 4.82 13.60
CA ALA A 48 -35.32 5.84 13.54
C ALA A 48 -36.05 5.82 12.19
N ASP A 49 -37.35 6.09 12.24
CA ASP A 49 -38.17 6.29 11.05
C ASP A 49 -38.15 7.75 10.65
N ALA A 50 -37.99 8.02 9.35
CA ALA A 50 -37.96 9.35 8.78
C ALA A 50 -38.77 9.41 7.49
N VAL A 51 -39.27 10.61 7.18
CA VAL A 51 -39.97 10.88 5.92
C VAL A 51 -39.16 11.88 5.11
N PHE A 52 -38.72 11.46 3.93
CA PHE A 52 -38.04 12.32 2.99
C PHE A 52 -39.01 12.91 1.99
N ASP A 53 -39.12 14.24 1.96
CA ASP A 53 -39.90 14.94 0.93
C ASP A 53 -38.98 15.24 -0.26
N CYS A 54 -39.11 14.43 -1.30
CA CYS A 54 -38.21 14.43 -2.47
C CYS A 54 -38.88 15.12 -3.66
N ASN A 55 -38.22 16.10 -4.25
CA ASN A 55 -38.60 16.75 -5.49
C ASN A 55 -37.54 16.51 -6.56
N ILE A 56 -37.90 15.83 -7.63
CA ILE A 56 -36.99 15.42 -8.70
C ILE A 56 -36.78 16.57 -9.67
N LYS A 57 -35.60 17.15 -9.64
CA LYS A 57 -35.24 18.29 -10.51
C LYS A 57 -34.81 17.83 -11.90
N LYS A 58 -33.96 16.81 -11.96
CA LYS A 58 -33.38 16.30 -13.20
C LYS A 58 -33.05 14.82 -13.05
N ILE A 59 -33.31 14.06 -14.07
CA ILE A 59 -32.86 12.68 -14.21
C ILE A 59 -31.83 12.63 -15.32
N SER A 60 -30.73 11.94 -15.04
CA SER A 60 -29.68 11.67 -16.05
C SER A 60 -29.37 10.18 -16.02
N SER A 61 -29.31 9.57 -17.17
CA SER A 61 -28.83 8.20 -17.32
C SER A 61 -27.38 8.20 -17.79
N PRO A 62 -26.55 7.25 -17.36
CA PRO A 62 -25.23 7.09 -17.91
C PRO A 62 -25.35 6.74 -19.41
N VAL A 63 -24.60 7.42 -20.23
CA VAL A 63 -24.42 7.08 -21.65
C VAL A 63 -23.08 6.39 -21.77
N GLU A 64 -23.04 5.28 -22.51
CA GLU A 64 -21.76 4.63 -22.82
C GLU A 64 -20.87 5.62 -23.60
N SER A 65 -19.72 5.94 -23.02
CA SER A 65 -18.74 6.78 -23.67
C SER A 65 -18.09 6.02 -24.83
N LYS A 66 -18.13 6.58 -26.00
CA LYS A 66 -17.35 6.02 -27.12
C LYS A 66 -15.87 6.26 -26.87
N VAL A 67 -15.06 5.27 -27.22
CA VAL A 67 -13.60 5.37 -27.14
C VAL A 67 -13.11 6.02 -28.44
N ASP A 68 -13.12 7.34 -28.45
CA ASP A 68 -12.81 8.20 -29.61
C ASP A 68 -11.88 9.36 -29.24
N ASP A 69 -11.63 10.25 -30.21
CA ASP A 69 -10.76 11.42 -30.03
C ASP A 69 -11.36 12.46 -29.06
N GLU A 70 -12.69 12.48 -28.87
CA GLU A 70 -13.31 13.40 -27.90
C GLU A 70 -13.02 12.94 -26.47
N LEU A 71 -13.12 11.63 -26.21
CA LEU A 71 -12.70 11.04 -24.94
C LEU A 71 -11.20 11.31 -24.70
N ALA A 72 -10.36 11.09 -25.71
CA ALA A 72 -8.93 11.33 -25.62
C ALA A 72 -8.60 12.77 -25.19
N LYS A 73 -9.23 13.75 -25.83
CA LYS A 73 -9.08 15.17 -25.50
C LYS A 73 -9.57 15.50 -24.09
N SER A 74 -10.67 14.90 -23.66
CA SER A 74 -11.19 15.09 -22.29
C SER A 74 -10.24 14.55 -21.22
N MET A 75 -9.42 13.55 -21.55
CA MET A 75 -8.39 12.96 -20.71
C MET A 75 -6.99 13.62 -20.86
N GLY A 76 -6.89 14.72 -21.64
CA GLY A 76 -5.63 15.46 -21.83
C GLY A 76 -4.67 14.83 -22.86
N ALA A 77 -5.20 14.04 -23.77
CA ALA A 77 -4.48 13.53 -24.94
C ALA A 77 -4.84 14.34 -26.20
N THR A 78 -4.01 14.26 -27.24
CA THR A 78 -4.27 14.96 -28.51
C THR A 78 -5.29 14.24 -29.36
N ASP A 79 -5.23 12.92 -29.40
CA ASP A 79 -6.11 12.02 -30.13
C ASP A 79 -6.14 10.62 -29.44
N LEU A 80 -6.94 9.70 -29.99
CA LEU A 80 -7.07 8.35 -29.44
C LEU A 80 -5.76 7.55 -29.50
N LYS A 81 -4.90 7.81 -30.49
CA LYS A 81 -3.60 7.14 -30.63
C LYS A 81 -2.65 7.59 -29.52
N ASP A 82 -2.59 8.89 -29.24
CA ASP A 82 -1.81 9.46 -28.16
C ASP A 82 -2.31 8.95 -26.79
N LEU A 83 -3.64 8.87 -26.59
CA LEU A 83 -4.21 8.30 -25.37
C LEU A 83 -3.78 6.85 -25.17
N LYS A 84 -3.90 6.02 -26.21
CA LYS A 84 -3.48 4.61 -26.15
C LYS A 84 -1.99 4.47 -25.83
N SER A 85 -1.14 5.28 -26.47
CA SER A 85 0.30 5.28 -26.21
C SER A 85 0.63 5.71 -24.76
N LYS A 86 -0.05 6.72 -24.23
CA LYS A 86 0.13 7.15 -22.83
C LYS A 86 -0.28 6.06 -21.86
N VAL A 87 -1.43 5.40 -22.10
CA VAL A 87 -1.89 4.29 -21.26
C VAL A 87 -0.93 3.10 -21.35
N GLU A 88 -0.46 2.74 -22.54
CA GLU A 88 0.50 1.66 -22.75
C GLU A 88 1.82 1.94 -22.00
N ASN A 89 2.37 3.15 -22.16
CA ASN A 89 3.58 3.56 -21.46
C ASN A 89 3.40 3.55 -19.92
N GLN A 90 2.24 4.00 -19.43
CA GLN A 90 1.91 3.95 -18.01
C GLN A 90 1.87 2.51 -17.49
N MET A 91 1.15 1.63 -18.20
CA MET A 91 1.06 0.21 -17.83
C MET A 91 2.44 -0.46 -17.86
N GLN A 92 3.26 -0.18 -18.88
CA GLN A 92 4.60 -0.73 -19.00
C GLN A 92 5.51 -0.27 -17.86
N SER A 93 5.41 1.00 -17.47
CA SER A 93 6.11 1.53 -16.28
C SER A 93 5.69 0.81 -15.01
N GLU A 94 4.38 0.66 -14.77
CA GLU A 94 3.85 -0.03 -13.59
C GLU A 94 4.30 -1.51 -13.53
N TYR A 95 4.21 -2.24 -14.66
CA TYR A 95 4.70 -3.62 -14.70
C TYR A 95 6.22 -3.71 -14.52
N SER A 96 6.97 -2.75 -15.04
CA SER A 96 8.43 -2.69 -14.83
C SER A 96 8.76 -2.54 -13.35
N ASP A 97 8.06 -1.65 -12.65
CA ASP A 97 8.28 -1.42 -11.21
C ASP A 97 7.87 -2.63 -10.36
N LEU A 98 6.75 -3.27 -10.69
CA LEU A 98 6.33 -4.51 -10.05
C LEU A 98 7.34 -5.64 -10.28
N THR A 99 7.90 -5.75 -11.48
CA THR A 99 8.92 -6.74 -11.82
C THR A 99 10.21 -6.49 -11.05
N LYS A 100 10.67 -5.24 -10.98
CA LYS A 100 11.84 -4.87 -10.17
C LYS A 100 11.67 -5.23 -8.70
N ASN A 101 10.49 -4.98 -8.15
CA ASN A 101 10.17 -5.35 -6.77
C ASN A 101 10.19 -6.87 -6.56
N LEU A 102 9.70 -7.64 -7.55
CA LEU A 102 9.74 -9.10 -7.51
C LEU A 102 11.19 -9.61 -7.58
N ASP A 103 11.98 -9.09 -8.52
CA ASP A 103 13.39 -9.46 -8.69
C ASP A 103 14.20 -9.13 -7.43
N LYS A 104 13.97 -7.96 -6.84
CA LYS A 104 14.58 -7.53 -5.58
C LYS A 104 14.27 -8.52 -4.45
N LYS A 105 13.01 -8.92 -4.31
CA LYS A 105 12.59 -9.89 -3.28
C LYS A 105 13.25 -11.26 -3.47
N VAL A 106 13.23 -11.78 -4.70
CA VAL A 106 13.89 -13.05 -5.03
C VAL A 106 15.40 -12.98 -4.79
N LEU A 107 16.02 -11.84 -5.13
CA LEU A 107 17.44 -11.60 -4.84
C LEU A 107 17.71 -11.65 -3.33
N PHE A 108 16.89 -10.97 -2.53
CA PHE A 108 17.04 -10.93 -1.07
C PHE A 108 16.91 -12.32 -0.44
N GLU A 109 15.92 -13.10 -0.85
CA GLU A 109 15.77 -14.49 -0.40
C GLU A 109 17.01 -15.34 -0.73
N LYS A 110 17.58 -15.14 -1.92
CA LYS A 110 18.80 -15.83 -2.35
C LYS A 110 20.03 -15.40 -1.56
N LEU A 111 20.21 -14.12 -1.34
CA LEU A 111 21.31 -13.58 -0.53
C LEU A 111 21.26 -14.13 0.90
N GLN A 112 20.11 -14.08 1.56
CA GLN A 112 19.91 -14.62 2.91
C GLN A 112 20.09 -16.14 2.99
N SER A 113 19.68 -16.87 1.97
CA SER A 113 19.87 -18.33 1.94
C SER A 113 21.34 -18.74 1.75
N ALA A 114 22.11 -17.92 1.02
CA ALA A 114 23.50 -18.19 0.70
C ALA A 114 24.48 -17.74 1.80
N HIS A 115 24.09 -16.75 2.61
CA HIS A 115 24.96 -16.15 3.63
C HIS A 115 24.29 -16.26 5.00
N LYS A 116 24.78 -17.18 5.82
CA LYS A 116 24.33 -17.34 7.21
C LYS A 116 25.51 -17.07 8.14
N PHE A 117 25.31 -16.13 9.05
CA PHE A 117 26.28 -15.73 10.07
C PHE A 117 25.57 -15.36 11.36
N GLU A 118 26.33 -15.31 12.44
CA GLU A 118 25.82 -14.90 13.74
C GLU A 118 25.60 -13.38 13.77
N LEU A 119 24.47 -12.96 14.28
CA LEU A 119 24.10 -11.56 14.41
C LEU A 119 24.18 -11.12 15.86
N PRO A 120 24.68 -9.89 16.14
CA PRO A 120 24.61 -9.32 17.48
C PRO A 120 23.14 -9.18 17.95
N GLU A 121 22.84 -9.73 19.12
CA GLU A 121 21.49 -9.69 19.69
C GLU A 121 20.98 -8.27 19.91
N ASP A 122 21.86 -7.35 20.27
CA ASP A 122 21.50 -5.95 20.50
C ASP A 122 20.93 -5.30 19.24
N LEU A 123 21.50 -5.55 18.07
CA LEU A 123 20.99 -5.04 16.80
C LEU A 123 19.59 -5.61 16.48
N ILE A 124 19.42 -6.92 16.70
CA ILE A 124 18.11 -7.57 16.51
C ILE A 124 17.07 -6.97 17.44
N ASN A 125 17.42 -6.71 18.70
CA ASN A 125 16.51 -6.14 19.69
C ASN A 125 16.10 -4.71 19.33
N VAL A 126 17.03 -3.88 18.87
CA VAL A 126 16.73 -2.50 18.43
C VAL A 126 15.76 -2.52 17.25
N GLU A 127 16.03 -3.34 16.21
CA GLU A 127 15.13 -3.43 15.06
C GLU A 127 13.78 -4.04 15.41
N PHE A 128 13.74 -5.03 16.30
CA PHE A 128 12.51 -5.58 16.84
C PHE A 128 11.66 -4.52 17.54
N GLN A 129 12.27 -3.66 18.35
CA GLN A 129 11.58 -2.54 18.99
C GLN A 129 11.01 -1.56 17.98
N ASN A 130 11.77 -1.21 16.94
CA ASN A 130 11.33 -0.33 15.86
C ASN A 130 10.12 -0.91 15.10
N LEU A 131 10.19 -2.18 14.71
CA LEU A 131 9.07 -2.87 14.04
C LEU A 131 7.82 -2.93 14.90
N SER A 132 8.01 -3.22 16.18
CA SER A 132 6.93 -3.31 17.17
C SER A 132 6.25 -1.95 17.38
N ALA A 133 7.03 -0.88 17.53
CA ALA A 133 6.53 0.47 17.70
C ALA A 133 5.75 0.94 16.44
N ASN A 134 6.28 0.71 15.24
CA ASN A 134 5.62 1.05 14.00
C ASN A 134 4.29 0.32 13.83
N TYR A 135 4.24 -0.96 14.18
CA TYR A 135 3.00 -1.74 14.13
C TYR A 135 1.96 -1.21 15.12
N LEU A 136 2.34 -0.96 16.36
CA LEU A 136 1.44 -0.43 17.40
C LEU A 136 0.91 0.96 17.02
N ASN A 137 1.77 1.82 16.48
CA ASN A 137 1.37 3.14 15.96
C ASN A 137 0.36 3.03 14.81
N SER A 138 0.53 2.07 13.90
CA SER A 138 -0.39 1.86 12.77
C SER A 138 -1.78 1.37 13.18
N GLN A 139 -1.90 0.73 14.36
CA GLN A 139 -3.15 0.21 14.90
C GLN A 139 -3.91 1.23 15.76
N SER A 140 -3.34 2.39 16.00
CA SER A 140 -3.96 3.43 16.82
C SER A 140 -4.67 4.46 15.95
N PRO A 141 -5.98 4.74 16.18
CA PRO A 141 -6.66 5.83 15.47
C PRO A 141 -6.05 7.18 15.87
N SER A 142 -6.06 8.15 14.95
CA SER A 142 -5.44 9.48 15.07
C SER A 142 -6.10 10.36 16.16
N SER A 143 -5.99 10.02 17.43
CA SER A 143 -6.46 10.83 18.55
C SER A 143 -5.28 11.32 19.41
N ILE A 144 -5.44 12.49 20.01
CA ILE A 144 -4.39 13.29 20.67
C ILE A 144 -3.75 12.63 21.90
N ASP A 145 -4.27 11.48 22.36
CA ASP A 145 -3.82 10.77 23.59
C ASP A 145 -2.89 9.58 23.32
N HIS A 146 -2.20 9.60 22.18
CA HIS A 146 -1.41 8.47 21.63
C HIS A 146 -0.34 7.88 22.57
N GLN A 147 0.32 8.69 23.37
CA GLN A 147 1.46 8.20 24.17
C GLN A 147 1.08 7.32 25.38
N LYS A 148 -0.15 7.46 25.89
CA LYS A 148 -0.64 6.62 26.99
C LYS A 148 -1.18 5.28 26.53
N GLU A 149 -1.94 5.26 25.41
CA GLU A 149 -2.54 4.01 24.87
C GLU A 149 -1.51 3.03 24.31
N ILE A 150 -0.37 3.50 23.80
CA ILE A 150 0.69 2.64 23.25
C ILE A 150 1.40 1.85 24.35
N LYS A 151 1.54 2.39 25.56
CA LYS A 151 2.22 1.71 26.69
C LYS A 151 1.47 0.49 27.18
N ASP A 152 0.15 0.42 27.00
CA ASP A 152 -0.70 -0.66 27.48
C ASP A 152 -1.02 -1.73 26.42
N LYS A 153 -0.76 -1.46 25.12
CA LYS A 153 -0.93 -2.44 24.04
C LYS A 153 0.28 -3.36 23.97
N LYS A 154 0.10 -4.61 24.45
CA LYS A 154 1.08 -5.67 24.26
C LYS A 154 0.92 -6.35 22.92
N LEU A 155 2.05 -6.68 22.28
CA LEU A 155 2.06 -7.54 21.12
C LEU A 155 1.51 -8.93 21.49
N THR A 156 0.77 -9.54 20.58
CA THR A 156 0.44 -10.97 20.72
C THR A 156 1.72 -11.80 20.59
N SER A 157 1.79 -12.94 21.25
CA SER A 157 2.96 -13.83 21.18
C SER A 157 3.32 -14.23 19.73
N ASP A 158 2.32 -14.34 18.85
CA ASP A 158 2.53 -14.66 17.44
C ASP A 158 3.16 -13.49 16.68
N ASN A 159 2.75 -12.25 16.99
CA ASN A 159 3.35 -11.04 16.39
C ASN A 159 4.76 -10.80 16.94
N GLU A 160 5.00 -11.08 18.21
CA GLU A 160 6.33 -10.95 18.80
C GLU A 160 7.35 -11.90 18.15
N ALA A 161 6.98 -13.17 17.97
CA ALA A 161 7.84 -14.14 17.31
C ALA A 161 8.10 -13.77 15.84
N LYS A 162 7.06 -13.25 15.15
CA LYS A 162 7.19 -12.80 13.77
C LYS A 162 8.13 -11.61 13.67
N PHE A 163 7.95 -10.58 14.48
CA PHE A 163 8.78 -9.38 14.42
C PHE A 163 10.24 -9.64 14.82
N LYS A 164 10.50 -10.60 15.69
CA LYS A 164 11.88 -11.03 15.97
C LYS A 164 12.52 -11.70 14.76
N GLU A 165 11.78 -12.54 14.02
CA GLU A 165 12.27 -13.17 12.80
C GLU A 165 12.45 -12.11 11.68
N ASP A 166 11.50 -11.18 11.53
CA ASP A 166 11.58 -10.09 10.56
C ASP A 166 12.76 -9.14 10.87
N ALA A 167 12.98 -8.81 12.15
CA ALA A 167 14.13 -8.01 12.59
C ALA A 167 15.45 -8.70 12.25
N LYS A 168 15.57 -9.99 12.56
CA LYS A 168 16.75 -10.79 12.21
C LYS A 168 17.02 -10.75 10.70
N ASN A 169 15.99 -11.00 9.90
CA ASN A 169 16.10 -11.02 8.44
C ASN A 169 16.51 -9.65 7.88
N ARG A 170 15.99 -8.55 8.43
CA ARG A 170 16.34 -7.19 8.03
C ARG A 170 17.79 -6.84 8.36
N ILE A 171 18.25 -7.17 9.57
CA ILE A 171 19.64 -6.91 9.98
C ILE A 171 20.61 -7.74 9.13
N GLU A 172 20.33 -9.05 8.93
CA GLU A 172 21.15 -9.93 8.09
C GLU A 172 21.28 -9.37 6.68
N LEU A 173 20.17 -9.01 6.06
CA LEU A 173 20.16 -8.43 4.72
C LEU A 173 20.88 -7.07 4.67
N GLY A 174 20.61 -6.19 5.65
CA GLY A 174 21.24 -4.87 5.75
C GLY A 174 22.77 -4.97 5.79
N LEU A 175 23.31 -5.89 6.59
CA LEU A 175 24.75 -6.11 6.69
C LEU A 175 25.35 -6.66 5.38
N ILE A 176 24.65 -7.61 4.72
CA ILE A 176 25.08 -8.13 3.41
C ILE A 176 25.15 -6.99 2.38
N LEU A 177 24.07 -6.19 2.28
CA LEU A 177 24.01 -5.09 1.32
C LEU A 177 25.06 -4.02 1.64
N GLN A 178 25.25 -3.69 2.92
CA GLN A 178 26.26 -2.73 3.35
C GLN A 178 27.67 -3.17 2.94
N GLU A 179 28.03 -4.44 3.13
CA GLU A 179 29.32 -4.97 2.75
C GLU A 179 29.51 -4.97 1.22
N VAL A 180 28.47 -5.36 0.47
CA VAL A 180 28.51 -5.28 -1.00
C VAL A 180 28.73 -3.84 -1.46
N GLY A 181 28.01 -2.89 -0.88
CA GLY A 181 28.15 -1.47 -1.20
C GLY A 181 29.54 -0.92 -0.88
N LYS A 182 30.10 -1.29 0.28
CA LYS A 182 31.42 -0.89 0.73
C LYS A 182 32.54 -1.44 -0.17
N VAL A 183 32.52 -2.74 -0.45
CA VAL A 183 33.55 -3.40 -1.29
C VAL A 183 33.54 -2.88 -2.73
N ASN A 184 32.37 -2.46 -3.23
CA ASN A 184 32.23 -1.97 -4.60
C ASN A 184 32.14 -0.43 -4.69
N GLU A 185 32.43 0.29 -3.60
CA GLU A 185 32.46 1.76 -3.52
C GLU A 185 31.15 2.42 -4.01
N ILE A 186 30.02 1.75 -3.77
CA ILE A 186 28.71 2.26 -4.16
C ILE A 186 28.30 3.38 -3.19
N SER A 187 27.97 4.54 -3.74
CA SER A 187 27.49 5.69 -2.97
C SER A 187 26.33 6.40 -3.68
N VAL A 188 25.52 7.12 -2.94
CA VAL A 188 24.48 8.00 -3.49
C VAL A 188 25.09 9.37 -3.73
N THR A 189 25.03 9.84 -4.97
CA THR A 189 25.58 11.16 -5.31
C THR A 189 24.65 12.28 -4.87
N PRO A 190 25.17 13.52 -4.69
CA PRO A 190 24.32 14.67 -4.37
C PRO A 190 23.22 14.93 -5.42
N GLU A 191 23.51 14.65 -6.70
CA GLU A 191 22.54 14.80 -7.80
C GLU A 191 21.39 13.80 -7.67
N GLU A 192 21.70 12.54 -7.37
CA GLU A 192 20.69 11.49 -7.15
C GLU A 192 19.82 11.82 -5.94
N MET A 193 20.45 12.30 -4.87
CA MET A 193 19.74 12.71 -3.66
C MET A 193 18.82 13.90 -3.93
N ASN A 194 19.28 14.92 -4.65
CA ASN A 194 18.46 16.05 -5.02
C ASN A 194 17.29 15.63 -5.91
N LYS A 195 17.53 14.78 -6.92
CA LYS A 195 16.48 14.26 -7.79
C LYS A 195 15.38 13.56 -6.99
N ALA A 196 15.77 12.63 -6.12
CA ALA A 196 14.82 11.91 -5.27
C ALA A 196 14.05 12.85 -4.32
N LEU A 197 14.71 13.87 -3.78
CA LEU A 197 14.06 14.88 -2.94
C LEU A 197 13.02 15.69 -3.72
N PHE A 198 13.30 16.10 -4.94
CA PHE A 198 12.34 16.80 -5.79
C PHE A 198 11.17 15.90 -6.18
N GLU A 199 11.43 14.65 -6.55
CA GLU A 199 10.38 13.65 -6.85
C GLU A 199 9.48 13.41 -5.62
N TYR A 200 10.07 13.28 -4.43
CA TYR A 200 9.31 13.12 -3.20
C TYR A 200 8.46 14.38 -2.88
N ALA A 201 9.06 15.57 -3.00
CA ALA A 201 8.38 16.83 -2.72
C ALA A 201 7.21 17.09 -3.68
N SER A 202 7.26 16.63 -4.93
CA SER A 202 6.20 16.79 -5.92
C SER A 202 4.86 16.16 -5.52
N ASN A 203 4.88 15.20 -4.58
CA ASN A 203 3.66 14.62 -4.00
C ASN A 203 2.92 15.56 -3.04
N PHE A 204 3.55 16.67 -2.60
CA PHE A 204 3.01 17.63 -1.64
C PHE A 204 2.67 18.95 -2.32
N LYS A 205 1.67 18.94 -3.21
CA LYS A 205 1.28 20.09 -4.02
C LYS A 205 1.06 21.37 -3.16
N GLY A 206 1.79 22.43 -3.51
CA GLY A 206 1.75 23.72 -2.81
C GLY A 206 2.59 23.80 -1.53
N GLN A 207 3.29 22.72 -1.16
CA GLN A 207 4.21 22.69 -0.01
C GLN A 207 5.59 22.13 -0.38
N GLU A 208 5.88 22.01 -1.67
CA GLU A 208 7.09 21.38 -2.20
C GLU A 208 8.35 21.99 -1.57
N GLN A 209 8.42 23.33 -1.52
CA GLN A 209 9.58 24.02 -0.96
C GLN A 209 9.77 23.72 0.53
N LYS A 210 8.69 23.67 1.31
CA LYS A 210 8.79 23.36 2.75
C LYS A 210 9.32 21.92 2.99
N VAL A 211 8.91 20.99 2.15
CA VAL A 211 9.42 19.61 2.20
C VAL A 211 10.91 19.58 1.88
N ILE A 212 11.33 20.27 0.81
CA ILE A 212 12.74 20.37 0.43
C ILE A 212 13.58 20.98 1.56
N ASP A 213 13.14 22.08 2.13
CA ASP A 213 13.84 22.78 3.21
C ASP A 213 13.92 21.92 4.47
N TYR A 214 12.87 21.16 4.80
CA TYR A 214 12.87 20.21 5.92
C TYR A 214 13.95 19.15 5.76
N TYR A 215 14.01 18.48 4.60
CA TYR A 215 14.99 17.42 4.33
C TYR A 215 16.41 17.94 4.23
N ARG A 216 16.63 19.17 3.75
CA ARG A 216 17.94 19.82 3.71
C ARG A 216 18.47 20.21 5.08
N ASN A 217 17.59 20.57 5.99
CA ASN A 217 17.97 21.05 7.33
C ASN A 217 17.89 19.92 8.39
N ASN A 218 17.42 18.73 8.04
CA ASN A 218 17.29 17.60 8.95
C ASN A 218 18.07 16.40 8.43
N GLN A 219 19.22 16.13 9.06
CA GLN A 219 20.11 15.06 8.65
C GLN A 219 19.46 13.68 8.77
N ASP A 220 18.67 13.43 9.82
CA ASP A 220 18.00 12.14 10.02
C ASP A 220 16.95 11.89 8.92
N ALA A 221 16.18 12.93 8.56
CA ALA A 221 15.25 12.84 7.45
C ALA A 221 15.99 12.58 6.12
N ALA A 222 17.10 13.30 5.87
CA ALA A 222 17.91 13.08 4.69
C ALA A 222 18.45 11.65 4.61
N MET A 223 18.91 11.07 5.72
CA MET A 223 19.35 9.67 5.77
C MET A 223 18.22 8.69 5.47
N GLN A 224 17.00 8.94 5.97
CA GLN A 224 15.83 8.11 5.66
C GLN A 224 15.47 8.13 4.17
N LEU A 225 15.69 9.24 3.47
CA LEU A 225 15.50 9.33 2.03
C LEU A 225 16.66 8.67 1.25
N GLN A 226 17.88 8.77 1.79
CA GLN A 226 19.08 8.20 1.17
C GLN A 226 19.12 6.67 1.22
N ALA A 227 18.63 6.07 2.32
CA ALA A 227 18.74 4.63 2.54
C ALA A 227 18.10 3.78 1.43
N PRO A 228 16.84 4.05 0.99
CA PRO A 228 16.25 3.32 -0.14
C PRO A 228 17.00 3.51 -1.47
N LEU A 229 17.57 4.70 -1.70
CA LEU A 229 18.34 4.96 -2.91
C LEU A 229 19.63 4.13 -2.93
N TYR A 230 20.32 4.10 -1.80
CA TYR A 230 21.53 3.30 -1.63
C TYR A 230 21.24 1.81 -1.82
N GLU A 231 20.20 1.30 -1.19
CA GLU A 231 19.75 -0.08 -1.34
C GLU A 231 19.43 -0.44 -2.79
N ASN A 232 18.68 0.43 -3.49
CA ASN A 232 18.35 0.21 -4.90
C ASN A 232 19.59 0.19 -5.79
N LYS A 233 20.57 1.07 -5.56
CA LYS A 233 21.85 1.06 -6.30
C LYS A 233 22.62 -0.24 -6.11
N ILE A 234 22.64 -0.79 -4.90
CA ILE A 234 23.29 -2.08 -4.61
C ILE A 234 22.54 -3.21 -5.32
N VAL A 235 21.22 -3.22 -5.26
CA VAL A 235 20.38 -4.20 -5.96
C VAL A 235 20.64 -4.16 -7.46
N ASP A 236 20.61 -2.97 -8.07
CA ASP A 236 20.87 -2.78 -9.49
C ASP A 236 22.29 -3.25 -9.87
N PHE A 237 23.27 -2.94 -9.02
CA PHE A 237 24.64 -3.43 -9.19
C PHE A 237 24.70 -4.96 -9.20
N ILE A 238 24.10 -5.63 -8.20
CA ILE A 238 24.08 -7.10 -8.12
C ILE A 238 23.36 -7.68 -9.33
N LEU A 239 22.17 -7.15 -9.68
CA LEU A 239 21.40 -7.61 -10.84
C LEU A 239 22.17 -7.44 -12.16
N SER A 240 23.03 -6.41 -12.27
CA SER A 240 23.90 -6.23 -13.44
C SER A 240 25.01 -7.29 -13.57
N LYS A 241 25.39 -7.93 -12.46
CA LYS A 241 26.46 -8.95 -12.42
C LYS A 241 25.93 -10.38 -12.54
N VAL A 242 24.63 -10.61 -12.32
CA VAL A 242 24.02 -11.93 -12.40
C VAL A 242 23.38 -12.18 -13.77
N LYS A 243 23.35 -13.46 -14.19
CA LYS A 243 22.64 -13.87 -15.42
C LYS A 243 21.16 -14.01 -15.11
N LEU A 244 20.36 -13.03 -15.50
CA LEU A 244 18.92 -13.10 -15.38
C LEU A 244 18.32 -14.00 -16.47
N LYS A 245 17.46 -14.93 -16.09
CA LYS A 245 16.63 -15.69 -17.04
C LYS A 245 15.32 -14.94 -17.22
N LYS A 246 15.19 -14.22 -18.33
CA LYS A 246 13.92 -13.59 -18.70
C LYS A 246 12.90 -14.66 -19.06
N LYS A 247 11.69 -14.50 -18.57
CA LYS A 247 10.55 -15.35 -18.89
C LYS A 247 9.36 -14.45 -19.23
N ASP A 248 8.89 -14.57 -20.45
CA ASP A 248 7.65 -13.92 -20.87
C ASP A 248 6.47 -14.65 -20.24
N VAL A 249 5.59 -13.93 -19.60
CA VAL A 249 4.40 -14.45 -18.96
C VAL A 249 3.21 -13.55 -19.26
N ASP A 250 2.02 -14.13 -19.34
CA ASP A 250 0.77 -13.36 -19.40
C ASP A 250 0.48 -12.65 -18.07
N VAL A 251 -0.40 -11.66 -18.10
CA VAL A 251 -0.75 -10.80 -16.95
C VAL A 251 -1.27 -11.63 -15.77
N ASP A 252 -2.14 -12.61 -16.02
CA ASP A 252 -2.72 -13.44 -14.96
C ASP A 252 -1.66 -14.31 -14.27
N SER A 253 -0.75 -14.86 -15.05
CA SER A 253 0.39 -15.63 -14.54
C SER A 253 1.34 -14.74 -13.74
N PHE A 254 1.60 -13.50 -14.21
CA PHE A 254 2.41 -12.54 -13.48
C PHE A 254 1.78 -12.16 -12.12
N ILE A 255 0.49 -11.84 -12.11
CA ILE A 255 -0.24 -11.52 -10.87
C ILE A 255 -0.20 -12.68 -9.88
N LYS A 256 -0.36 -13.92 -10.36
CA LYS A 256 -0.23 -15.12 -9.51
C LYS A 256 1.18 -15.27 -8.93
N MET A 257 2.22 -15.05 -9.74
CA MET A 257 3.62 -15.10 -9.27
C MET A 257 3.86 -13.99 -8.23
N TYR A 258 3.45 -12.77 -8.51
CA TYR A 258 3.60 -11.63 -7.61
C TYR A 258 2.90 -11.86 -6.28
N ASN A 259 1.65 -12.35 -6.31
CA ASN A 259 0.89 -12.67 -5.11
C ASN A 259 1.50 -13.86 -4.34
N ASN A 260 2.01 -14.89 -5.02
CA ASN A 260 2.65 -16.03 -4.37
C ASN A 260 3.91 -15.62 -3.62
N VAL A 261 4.77 -14.82 -4.23
CA VAL A 261 5.99 -14.32 -3.58
C VAL A 261 5.63 -13.42 -2.38
N ASN A 262 4.55 -12.64 -2.47
CA ASN A 262 4.06 -11.83 -1.36
C ASN A 262 3.23 -12.60 -0.32
N SER A 263 2.70 -13.78 -0.66
CA SER A 263 1.89 -14.62 0.23
C SER A 263 2.69 -15.71 0.95
N VAL A 264 3.90 -16.02 0.50
CA VAL A 264 4.82 -16.95 1.17
C VAL A 264 5.13 -16.46 2.59
N GLU A 265 5.14 -15.14 2.84
CA GLU A 265 5.17 -14.58 4.20
C GLU A 265 4.00 -15.07 5.08
N LYS A 266 2.83 -15.37 4.49
CA LYS A 266 1.65 -15.83 5.25
C LYS A 266 1.59 -17.35 5.46
N THR A 267 2.29 -18.15 4.64
CA THR A 267 2.12 -19.63 4.62
C THR A 267 3.22 -20.37 5.36
N GLU A 268 4.43 -19.85 5.46
CA GLU A 268 5.50 -20.49 6.25
C GLU A 268 5.22 -20.48 7.76
N VAL A 269 4.54 -19.45 8.25
CA VAL A 269 4.10 -19.37 9.64
C VAL A 269 3.12 -20.51 9.99
N LYS A 270 2.21 -20.88 9.07
CA LYS A 270 1.26 -21.98 9.30
C LYS A 270 1.92 -23.38 9.29
N LYS A 271 2.98 -23.59 8.51
CA LYS A 271 3.69 -24.89 8.45
C LYS A 271 4.62 -25.12 9.63
N LYS A 272 5.28 -24.06 10.14
CA LYS A 272 6.17 -24.17 11.33
C LYS A 272 5.36 -24.38 12.62
N THR A 273 4.20 -23.75 12.76
CA THR A 273 3.29 -23.95 13.92
C THR A 273 2.63 -25.32 13.93
N ALA A 274 2.30 -25.89 12.77
CA ALA A 274 1.78 -27.26 12.67
C ALA A 274 2.84 -28.31 13.04
N LYS A 275 4.10 -28.15 12.61
CA LYS A 275 5.20 -29.03 13.02
C LYS A 275 5.50 -28.96 14.52
N LYS A 276 5.47 -27.79 15.17
CA LYS A 276 5.64 -27.66 16.62
C LYS A 276 4.52 -28.30 17.44
N LYS A 277 3.27 -28.28 16.95
CA LYS A 277 2.14 -28.97 17.60
C LYS A 277 2.24 -30.50 17.51
N ILE A 278 2.78 -31.03 16.41
CA ILE A 278 2.96 -32.49 16.21
C ILE A 278 4.09 -33.03 17.07
N VAL A 279 5.19 -32.28 17.26
CA VAL A 279 6.31 -32.68 18.12
C VAL A 279 5.91 -32.65 19.60
N LYS A 280 5.11 -31.66 20.06
CA LYS A 280 4.61 -31.63 21.45
C LYS A 280 3.57 -32.72 21.77
N LYS A 281 2.92 -33.33 20.78
CA LYS A 281 2.00 -34.46 21.00
C LYS A 281 2.70 -35.82 21.03
N LYS A 282 3.93 -35.92 20.50
CA LYS A 282 4.72 -37.17 20.53
C LYS A 282 5.59 -37.33 21.78
N THR A 283 5.75 -36.30 22.58
CA THR A 283 6.50 -36.33 23.86
C THR A 283 5.61 -36.45 25.11
N LYS A 284 4.32 -36.72 24.93
CA LYS A 284 3.36 -36.98 26.03
C LYS A 284 2.62 -38.32 25.84
N LYS A 285 3.32 -39.32 25.38
CA LYS A 285 2.90 -40.73 25.48
C LYS A 285 4.02 -41.56 26.05
#